data_5b666a4e72919366813a51e0381b4741
#
_entry.id   5b666a4e72919366813a51e0381b4741
#
_cell.length_a   1.000
_cell.length_b   1.000
_cell.length_c   1.000
_cell.angle_alpha   90.00
_cell.angle_beta   90.00
_cell.angle_gamma   90.00
#
_symmetry.space_group_name_H-M   'P 1'
#
loop_
_entity.id
_entity.type
_entity.pdbx_description
1 polymer ?
#
loop_
_entity_poly.entity_id
_entity_poly.type
_entity_poly.pdbx_seq_one_letter_code
_entity_poly.pdbx_strand_id
1 'polypeptide(L)'
;MPFPVAKVSVAFNDGPYVVSPTWTDITSSVRSMSTDRGRSDDWGTFSGSAIVVLNNRERLYDPFYTSGTYYGKLLPRRQIKIEATYGVTTYPVFRGFIDGWPPTWTDAGGDSTVTLSCFDAISLLSAAPMPPVWSSRYINDLGAQHFWKMDDPIIGSGAITTFTDSGTYATPITSSNIIYQVDSLASGIPDTCAGSLNNVTAGASVVLPTFWGTYSDVSFALWTRNNQVSANGSSVNFATNGLYFEMSQITSGVSAGAYRFRIRTTTLGYEWFSTAQDLSENHHIVFTYSRTTDQGLVYIDGIPEAPTRQGYSTLFSAFINEEVSLFRGEFQHFASFNKVLTPTEASTIYQYSLNQLSETTSQRETRIIGYTPFSTSMTSFAGTQTVLDLPPDLSTATSQLQIAADSEYGFLFANKAGIVTTYTRNQIRTQAKSIVSQAQYGNGVAFSGNGIGTDVQLQYAGDSMRNIADVSCTTAGTVTVTNTTSVNTYGSARESLSTVLGTLSSATSLGQIVSGWGGQVYPLASPTEVVVSPDASWATTLDLELLDRFTLQITPPTGNAISNYMLTSRISHSVSPGTWVTTLEGSARWAAVFILNQSTLGGTDLLG
;
A
#
# COMPACT_ATOMS: atom_id res chain seq x y z
N MET A 1 -34.09 -8.15 -27.56
CA MET A 1 -32.71 -8.23 -28.13
C MET A 1 -32.01 -9.46 -27.56
N PRO A 2 -31.03 -10.05 -28.25
CA PRO A 2 -30.32 -11.21 -27.69
C PRO A 2 -29.53 -10.78 -26.42
N PHE A 3 -29.41 -11.70 -25.47
CA PHE A 3 -28.55 -11.51 -24.33
C PHE A 3 -27.06 -11.41 -24.75
N PRO A 4 -26.19 -10.78 -23.93
CA PRO A 4 -24.75 -10.85 -24.13
C PRO A 4 -24.25 -12.30 -24.13
N VAL A 5 -23.18 -12.54 -24.86
CA VAL A 5 -22.51 -13.87 -24.89
C VAL A 5 -21.37 -13.84 -23.87
N ALA A 6 -21.48 -14.69 -22.85
CA ALA A 6 -20.44 -14.83 -21.86
C ALA A 6 -19.23 -15.58 -22.40
N LYS A 7 -18.04 -15.20 -21.93
CA LYS A 7 -16.78 -15.91 -22.16
C LYS A 7 -16.01 -16.04 -20.85
N VAL A 8 -15.59 -17.26 -20.54
CA VAL A 8 -14.79 -17.55 -19.35
C VAL A 8 -13.45 -18.14 -19.78
N SER A 9 -12.36 -17.56 -19.28
CA SER A 9 -11.01 -18.02 -19.62
C SER A 9 -10.16 -18.16 -18.35
N VAL A 10 -9.30 -19.17 -18.32
CA VAL A 10 -8.39 -19.48 -17.20
C VAL A 10 -6.95 -19.55 -17.68
N ALA A 11 -6.04 -19.05 -16.87
CA ALA A 11 -4.60 -19.12 -17.09
C ALA A 11 -4.01 -20.33 -16.34
N PHE A 12 -4.07 -21.50 -16.94
CA PHE A 12 -3.65 -22.76 -16.29
C PHE A 12 -2.15 -22.87 -16.03
N ASN A 13 -1.32 -22.21 -16.83
CA ASN A 13 0.14 -22.37 -16.78
C ASN A 13 0.83 -21.22 -16.02
N ASP A 14 0.13 -20.13 -15.78
CA ASP A 14 0.68 -18.90 -15.25
C ASP A 14 0.30 -18.69 -13.79
N GLY A 15 1.20 -18.12 -13.00
CA GLY A 15 0.97 -17.78 -11.59
C GLY A 15 0.10 -16.53 -11.41
N PRO A 16 -0.27 -16.20 -10.15
CA PRO A 16 -1.19 -15.09 -9.86
C PRO A 16 -0.63 -13.70 -10.22
N TYR A 17 0.68 -13.55 -10.28
CA TYR A 17 1.33 -12.25 -10.48
C TYR A 17 1.76 -11.98 -11.92
N VAL A 18 1.47 -12.89 -12.87
CA VAL A 18 1.76 -12.68 -14.29
C VAL A 18 0.76 -11.68 -14.87
N VAL A 19 1.28 -10.54 -15.37
CA VAL A 19 0.45 -9.43 -15.87
C VAL A 19 -0.30 -9.82 -17.15
N SER A 20 0.37 -10.51 -18.07
CA SER A 20 -0.16 -10.94 -19.35
C SER A 20 -0.12 -12.46 -19.48
N PRO A 21 -0.98 -13.18 -18.76
CA PRO A 21 -0.98 -14.64 -18.79
C PRO A 21 -1.56 -15.20 -20.09
N THR A 22 -1.24 -16.46 -20.38
CA THR A 22 -1.81 -17.20 -21.50
C THR A 22 -3.19 -17.73 -21.15
N TRP A 23 -4.21 -17.22 -21.80
CA TRP A 23 -5.60 -17.56 -21.53
C TRP A 23 -6.09 -18.78 -22.32
N THR A 24 -6.72 -19.71 -21.64
CA THR A 24 -7.44 -20.84 -22.21
C THR A 24 -8.94 -20.63 -22.05
N ASP A 25 -9.67 -20.64 -23.13
CA ASP A 25 -11.14 -20.55 -23.14
C ASP A 25 -11.78 -21.83 -22.61
N ILE A 26 -12.62 -21.72 -21.59
CA ILE A 26 -13.35 -22.83 -20.97
C ILE A 26 -14.88 -22.65 -21.06
N THR A 27 -15.34 -21.71 -21.85
CA THR A 27 -16.75 -21.29 -21.92
C THR A 27 -17.69 -22.46 -22.19
N SER A 28 -17.28 -23.41 -23.05
CA SER A 28 -18.10 -24.59 -23.40
C SER A 28 -18.40 -25.50 -22.22
N SER A 29 -17.61 -25.43 -21.16
CA SER A 29 -17.80 -26.20 -19.92
C SER A 29 -18.63 -25.46 -18.86
N VAL A 30 -18.93 -24.20 -19.06
CA VAL A 30 -19.66 -23.39 -18.05
C VAL A 30 -21.15 -23.75 -18.09
N ARG A 31 -21.70 -24.13 -16.95
CA ARG A 31 -23.15 -24.34 -16.74
C ARG A 31 -23.86 -23.08 -16.28
N SER A 32 -23.24 -22.35 -15.36
CA SER A 32 -23.73 -21.07 -14.84
C SER A 32 -22.57 -20.31 -14.23
N MET A 33 -22.75 -19.01 -14.09
CA MET A 33 -21.81 -18.16 -13.38
C MET A 33 -22.50 -16.96 -12.72
N SER A 34 -21.90 -16.45 -11.67
CA SER A 34 -22.26 -15.17 -11.09
C SER A 34 -21.01 -14.37 -10.76
N THR A 35 -21.14 -13.06 -10.81
CA THR A 35 -20.10 -12.13 -10.36
C THR A 35 -20.73 -11.08 -9.47
N ASP A 36 -19.97 -10.61 -8.50
CA ASP A 36 -20.41 -9.58 -7.58
C ASP A 36 -19.24 -8.65 -7.28
N ARG A 37 -19.41 -7.36 -7.53
CA ARG A 37 -18.39 -6.32 -7.30
C ARG A 37 -19.01 -5.11 -6.63
N GLY A 38 -18.32 -4.55 -5.66
CA GLY A 38 -18.81 -3.41 -4.88
C GLY A 38 -19.46 -3.83 -3.56
N ARG A 39 -20.12 -2.89 -2.92
CA ARG A 39 -20.80 -3.04 -1.63
C ARG A 39 -22.11 -2.28 -1.64
N SER A 40 -23.01 -2.72 -0.75
CA SER A 40 -24.23 -1.99 -0.45
C SER A 40 -23.99 -0.72 0.37
N ASP A 41 -22.81 -0.62 1.03
CA ASP A 41 -22.44 0.55 1.84
C ASP A 41 -21.80 1.64 0.98
N ASP A 42 -21.96 2.88 1.41
CA ASP A 42 -21.45 4.07 0.72
C ASP A 42 -19.94 4.27 0.82
N TRP A 43 -19.23 3.42 1.58
CA TRP A 43 -17.87 3.73 1.98
C TRP A 43 -17.01 2.47 2.18
N GLY A 44 -15.70 2.61 1.94
CA GLY A 44 -14.67 1.63 2.28
C GLY A 44 -14.10 0.84 1.10
N THR A 45 -13.47 -0.30 1.40
CA THR A 45 -12.87 -1.19 0.41
C THR A 45 -13.92 -2.09 -0.20
N PHE A 46 -13.93 -2.18 -1.52
CA PHE A 46 -14.80 -3.08 -2.28
C PHE A 46 -14.00 -4.27 -2.78
N SER A 47 -14.37 -5.47 -2.34
CA SER A 47 -13.80 -6.72 -2.84
C SER A 47 -14.81 -7.42 -3.75
N GLY A 48 -14.32 -7.86 -4.91
CA GLY A 48 -15.14 -8.58 -5.88
C GLY A 48 -15.01 -10.09 -5.76
N SER A 49 -16.07 -10.79 -6.12
CA SER A 49 -16.11 -12.25 -6.16
C SER A 49 -16.80 -12.77 -7.43
N ALA A 50 -16.52 -14.03 -7.77
CA ALA A 50 -17.25 -14.74 -8.80
C ALA A 50 -17.42 -16.22 -8.43
N ILE A 51 -18.53 -16.80 -8.89
CA ILE A 51 -18.77 -18.25 -8.82
C ILE A 51 -18.98 -18.75 -10.23
N VAL A 52 -18.26 -19.79 -10.61
CA VAL A 52 -18.40 -20.44 -11.93
C VAL A 52 -18.62 -21.92 -11.74
N VAL A 53 -19.76 -22.44 -12.24
CA VAL A 53 -20.09 -23.86 -12.19
C VAL A 53 -19.72 -24.50 -13.51
N LEU A 54 -18.79 -25.44 -13.48
CA LEU A 54 -18.29 -26.15 -14.64
C LEU A 54 -18.92 -27.56 -14.75
N ASN A 55 -19.19 -27.98 -15.96
CA ASN A 55 -19.45 -29.38 -16.27
C ASN A 55 -18.16 -30.20 -16.14
N ASN A 56 -18.19 -31.25 -15.33
CA ASN A 56 -17.01 -32.08 -15.07
C ASN A 56 -17.29 -33.59 -15.33
N ARG A 57 -18.29 -33.92 -16.14
CA ARG A 57 -18.63 -35.34 -16.45
C ARG A 57 -17.45 -36.11 -17.01
N GLU A 58 -16.60 -35.45 -17.77
CA GLU A 58 -15.39 -36.03 -18.36
C GLU A 58 -14.14 -35.90 -17.46
N ARG A 59 -14.30 -35.44 -16.22
CA ARG A 59 -13.23 -35.23 -15.25
C ARG A 59 -12.14 -34.25 -15.72
N LEU A 60 -12.47 -33.34 -16.61
CA LEU A 60 -11.53 -32.40 -17.22
C LEU A 60 -10.94 -31.45 -16.16
N TYR A 61 -11.75 -31.09 -15.16
CA TYR A 61 -11.38 -30.19 -14.06
C TYR A 61 -11.24 -30.93 -12.72
N ASP A 62 -10.90 -32.20 -12.75
CA ASP A 62 -10.65 -33.02 -11.57
C ASP A 62 -9.14 -33.08 -11.27
N PRO A 63 -8.64 -32.45 -10.18
CA PRO A 63 -7.21 -32.43 -9.84
C PRO A 63 -6.67 -33.83 -9.49
N PHE A 64 -7.54 -34.80 -9.21
CA PHE A 64 -7.17 -36.17 -8.87
C PHE A 64 -7.13 -37.09 -10.09
N TYR A 65 -7.53 -36.63 -11.28
CA TYR A 65 -7.50 -37.42 -12.50
C TYR A 65 -6.16 -37.28 -13.22
N THR A 66 -5.26 -38.21 -12.98
CA THR A 66 -3.87 -38.18 -13.48
C THR A 66 -3.75 -38.19 -15.01
N SER A 67 -4.74 -38.72 -15.73
CA SER A 67 -4.80 -38.73 -17.21
C SER A 67 -5.54 -37.50 -17.77
N GLY A 68 -5.98 -36.57 -16.92
CA GLY A 68 -6.74 -35.40 -17.36
C GLY A 68 -5.84 -34.36 -18.06
N THR A 69 -6.40 -33.65 -19.04
CA THR A 69 -5.70 -32.61 -19.83
C THR A 69 -5.08 -31.51 -18.97
N TYR A 70 -5.73 -31.18 -17.86
CA TYR A 70 -5.26 -30.15 -16.93
C TYR A 70 -4.65 -30.70 -15.64
N TYR A 71 -4.31 -31.99 -15.60
CA TYR A 71 -3.63 -32.58 -14.44
C TYR A 71 -2.34 -31.83 -14.11
N GLY A 72 -2.13 -31.52 -12.83
CA GLY A 72 -1.01 -30.72 -12.34
C GLY A 72 -1.10 -29.20 -12.59
N LYS A 73 -2.14 -28.75 -13.33
CA LYS A 73 -2.38 -27.33 -13.63
C LYS A 73 -3.55 -26.71 -12.86
N LEU A 74 -4.41 -27.56 -12.29
CA LEU A 74 -5.58 -27.17 -11.49
C LEU A 74 -5.13 -26.77 -10.08
N LEU A 75 -4.43 -25.65 -9.98
CA LEU A 75 -3.86 -25.14 -8.75
C LEU A 75 -4.63 -23.93 -8.23
N PRO A 76 -4.64 -23.70 -6.91
CA PRO A 76 -5.18 -22.48 -6.32
C PRO A 76 -4.51 -21.23 -6.89
N ARG A 77 -5.22 -20.11 -6.85
CA ARG A 77 -4.77 -18.78 -7.30
C ARG A 77 -4.41 -18.71 -8.80
N ARG A 78 -4.91 -19.65 -9.62
CA ARG A 78 -4.90 -19.46 -11.08
C ARG A 78 -5.77 -18.29 -11.45
N GLN A 79 -5.32 -17.47 -12.41
CA GLN A 79 -6.11 -16.33 -12.87
C GLN A 79 -7.30 -16.78 -13.70
N ILE A 80 -8.43 -16.13 -13.50
CA ILE A 80 -9.67 -16.27 -14.25
C ILE A 80 -10.13 -14.91 -14.73
N LYS A 81 -10.69 -14.86 -15.96
CA LYS A 81 -11.41 -13.68 -16.45
C LYS A 81 -12.76 -14.08 -17.03
N ILE A 82 -13.72 -13.22 -16.80
CA ILE A 82 -15.08 -13.32 -17.33
C ILE A 82 -15.31 -12.08 -18.20
N GLU A 83 -15.72 -12.30 -19.42
CA GLU A 83 -15.98 -11.27 -20.43
C GLU A 83 -17.40 -11.45 -20.98
N ALA A 84 -18.01 -10.39 -21.48
CA ALA A 84 -19.32 -10.38 -22.12
C ALA A 84 -19.20 -9.75 -23.50
N THR A 85 -19.64 -10.43 -24.55
CA THR A 85 -19.68 -9.86 -25.89
C THR A 85 -21.13 -9.49 -26.23
N TYR A 86 -21.34 -8.25 -26.61
CA TYR A 86 -22.61 -7.72 -27.08
C TYR A 86 -22.41 -6.93 -28.38
N GLY A 87 -23.08 -7.37 -29.43
CA GLY A 87 -22.81 -6.91 -30.80
C GLY A 87 -21.38 -7.30 -31.21
N VAL A 88 -20.55 -6.30 -31.49
CA VAL A 88 -19.13 -6.49 -31.88
C VAL A 88 -18.15 -6.17 -30.76
N THR A 89 -18.66 -5.74 -29.61
CA THR A 89 -17.84 -5.24 -28.50
C THR A 89 -17.76 -6.28 -27.38
N THR A 90 -16.56 -6.53 -26.89
CA THR A 90 -16.31 -7.37 -25.72
C THR A 90 -15.99 -6.50 -24.53
N TYR A 91 -16.74 -6.67 -23.46
CA TYR A 91 -16.63 -5.97 -22.20
C TYR A 91 -16.02 -6.87 -21.14
N PRO A 92 -15.02 -6.44 -20.37
CA PRO A 92 -14.64 -7.16 -19.17
C PRO A 92 -15.79 -7.12 -18.15
N VAL A 93 -15.96 -8.20 -17.40
CA VAL A 93 -16.97 -8.31 -16.33
C VAL A 93 -16.29 -8.55 -14.99
N PHE A 94 -15.34 -9.48 -14.97
CA PHE A 94 -14.58 -9.82 -13.77
C PHE A 94 -13.22 -10.38 -14.15
N ARG A 95 -12.18 -10.02 -13.40
CA ARG A 95 -10.88 -10.69 -13.41
C ARG A 95 -10.41 -10.90 -11.98
N GLY A 96 -9.99 -12.12 -11.66
CA GLY A 96 -9.56 -12.49 -10.33
C GLY A 96 -8.83 -13.82 -10.30
N PHE A 97 -8.94 -14.52 -9.18
CA PHE A 97 -8.17 -15.71 -8.87
C PHE A 97 -9.09 -16.81 -8.35
N ILE A 98 -8.83 -18.04 -8.76
CA ILE A 98 -9.57 -19.23 -8.35
C ILE A 98 -9.06 -19.69 -6.99
N ASP A 99 -9.95 -19.86 -6.02
CA ASP A 99 -9.58 -20.36 -4.68
C ASP A 99 -9.21 -21.85 -4.73
N GLY A 100 -9.98 -22.67 -5.43
CA GLY A 100 -9.72 -24.10 -5.57
C GLY A 100 -10.56 -24.77 -6.64
N TRP A 101 -10.32 -26.06 -6.85
CA TRP A 101 -10.97 -26.89 -7.86
C TRP A 101 -11.68 -28.08 -7.21
N PRO A 102 -12.79 -27.90 -6.48
CA PRO A 102 -13.49 -28.96 -5.79
C PRO A 102 -14.44 -29.73 -6.72
N PRO A 103 -14.12 -30.94 -7.16
CA PRO A 103 -15.07 -31.75 -7.93
C PRO A 103 -16.17 -32.31 -7.02
N THR A 104 -17.39 -32.29 -7.52
CA THR A 104 -18.57 -32.88 -6.87
C THR A 104 -19.19 -33.92 -7.80
N TRP A 105 -19.52 -35.05 -7.25
CA TRP A 105 -20.21 -36.14 -7.96
C TRP A 105 -21.59 -36.35 -7.34
N THR A 106 -22.60 -36.58 -8.20
CA THR A 106 -23.92 -36.98 -7.70
C THR A 106 -23.87 -38.40 -7.14
N ASP A 107 -24.74 -38.69 -6.18
CA ASP A 107 -24.83 -40.00 -5.52
C ASP A 107 -24.96 -41.17 -6.49
N ALA A 108 -25.76 -41.00 -7.55
CA ALA A 108 -25.91 -42.00 -8.62
C ALA A 108 -24.75 -42.03 -9.63
N GLY A 109 -23.72 -41.20 -9.46
CA GLY A 109 -22.56 -41.15 -10.41
C GLY A 109 -22.87 -40.61 -11.81
N GLY A 110 -24.12 -40.19 -12.08
CA GLY A 110 -24.55 -39.74 -13.40
C GLY A 110 -24.16 -38.32 -13.78
N ASP A 111 -23.69 -37.51 -12.86
CA ASP A 111 -23.26 -36.13 -13.09
C ASP A 111 -22.08 -35.73 -12.23
N SER A 112 -21.28 -34.81 -12.73
CA SER A 112 -20.18 -34.20 -11.98
C SER A 112 -20.05 -32.73 -12.33
N THR A 113 -19.76 -31.91 -11.35
CA THR A 113 -19.50 -30.47 -11.48
C THR A 113 -18.25 -30.07 -10.72
N VAL A 114 -17.66 -28.94 -11.11
CA VAL A 114 -16.69 -28.19 -10.31
C VAL A 114 -17.23 -26.79 -10.12
N THR A 115 -17.38 -26.36 -8.87
CA THR A 115 -17.80 -25.00 -8.53
C THR A 115 -16.57 -24.21 -8.14
N LEU A 116 -16.16 -23.28 -9.00
CA LEU A 116 -15.04 -22.38 -8.75
C LEU A 116 -15.54 -21.20 -7.91
N SER A 117 -15.00 -21.04 -6.72
CA SER A 117 -15.08 -19.78 -5.97
C SER A 117 -13.89 -18.92 -6.36
N CYS A 118 -14.15 -17.67 -6.71
CA CYS A 118 -13.13 -16.75 -7.19
C CYS A 118 -13.18 -15.43 -6.40
N PHE A 119 -12.04 -14.81 -6.24
CA PHE A 119 -11.86 -13.54 -5.55
C PHE A 119 -10.99 -12.59 -6.38
N ASP A 120 -11.09 -11.29 -6.15
CA ASP A 120 -10.34 -10.28 -6.87
C ASP A 120 -8.94 -9.98 -6.27
N ALA A 121 -8.25 -8.99 -6.84
CA ALA A 121 -6.92 -8.59 -6.41
C ALA A 121 -6.88 -7.99 -4.99
N ILE A 122 -7.98 -7.39 -4.50
CA ILE A 122 -8.05 -6.86 -3.13
C ILE A 122 -7.90 -8.00 -2.11
N SER A 123 -8.62 -9.10 -2.34
CA SER A 123 -8.51 -10.29 -1.49
C SER A 123 -7.12 -10.94 -1.59
N LEU A 124 -6.47 -10.92 -2.76
CA LEU A 124 -5.09 -11.41 -2.89
C LEU A 124 -4.11 -10.56 -2.07
N LEU A 125 -4.23 -9.24 -2.13
CA LEU A 125 -3.39 -8.29 -1.39
C LEU A 125 -3.65 -8.31 0.12
N SER A 126 -4.84 -8.72 0.56
CA SER A 126 -5.13 -8.89 1.99
C SER A 126 -4.32 -10.01 2.66
N ALA A 127 -3.77 -10.93 1.87
CA ALA A 127 -2.84 -11.96 2.35
C ALA A 127 -1.36 -11.56 2.21
N ALA A 128 -1.04 -10.39 1.65
CA ALA A 128 0.33 -9.92 1.46
C ALA A 128 0.79 -9.13 2.70
N PRO A 129 1.74 -9.66 3.49
CA PRO A 129 2.24 -8.96 4.67
C PRO A 129 3.12 -7.78 4.27
N MET A 130 3.06 -6.71 5.05
CA MET A 130 3.99 -5.60 4.93
C MET A 130 5.29 -5.89 5.69
N PRO A 131 6.40 -5.28 5.31
CA PRO A 131 7.65 -5.40 6.06
C PRO A 131 7.46 -4.84 7.48
N PRO A 132 8.10 -5.44 8.50
CA PRO A 132 7.90 -5.01 9.88
C PRO A 132 8.44 -3.60 10.17
N VAL A 133 9.43 -3.14 9.41
CA VAL A 133 10.06 -1.82 9.55
C VAL A 133 10.39 -1.26 8.16
N TRP A 134 9.91 -0.05 7.85
CA TRP A 134 10.12 0.58 6.54
C TRP A 134 11.58 0.85 6.25
N SER A 135 12.33 1.41 7.21
CA SER A 135 13.75 1.71 7.03
C SER A 135 14.58 0.45 6.78
N SER A 136 14.29 -0.65 7.48
CA SER A 136 14.97 -1.93 7.25
C SER A 136 14.74 -2.45 5.83
N ARG A 137 13.51 -2.34 5.35
CA ARG A 137 13.18 -2.75 3.98
C ARG A 137 13.87 -1.86 2.96
N TYR A 138 13.82 -0.56 3.14
CA TYR A 138 14.42 0.41 2.21
C TYR A 138 15.95 0.27 2.14
N ILE A 139 16.61 0.09 3.29
CA ILE A 139 18.05 -0.17 3.36
C ILE A 139 18.43 -1.40 2.52
N ASN A 140 17.67 -2.49 2.63
CA ASN A 140 17.90 -3.69 1.82
C ASN A 140 17.62 -3.45 0.34
N ASP A 141 16.56 -2.73 -0.02
CA ASP A 141 16.23 -2.39 -1.41
C ASP A 141 17.28 -1.48 -2.06
N LEU A 142 18.00 -0.66 -1.28
CA LEU A 142 19.16 0.10 -1.71
C LEU A 142 20.39 -0.77 -2.00
N GLY A 143 20.35 -2.07 -1.68
CA GLY A 143 21.41 -3.03 -1.89
C GLY A 143 22.49 -2.97 -0.82
N ALA A 144 22.11 -2.90 0.45
CA ALA A 144 23.03 -2.97 1.56
C ALA A 144 23.92 -4.23 1.47
N GLN A 145 25.21 -4.01 1.54
CA GLN A 145 26.18 -5.12 1.56
C GLN A 145 26.15 -5.83 2.90
N HIS A 146 26.16 -5.05 3.96
CA HIS A 146 25.91 -5.49 5.33
C HIS A 146 24.83 -4.62 5.96
N PHE A 147 23.98 -5.23 6.77
CA PHE A 147 22.98 -4.52 7.54
C PHE A 147 22.75 -5.21 8.88
N TRP A 148 23.34 -4.68 9.92
CA TRP A 148 23.16 -5.09 11.31
C TRP A 148 22.13 -4.18 11.96
N LYS A 149 20.97 -4.73 12.32
CA LYS A 149 19.91 -3.96 12.95
C LYS A 149 20.24 -3.56 14.38
N MET A 150 21.06 -4.36 15.05
CA MET A 150 21.43 -4.21 16.47
C MET A 150 20.27 -4.48 17.44
N ASP A 151 19.31 -5.29 17.02
CA ASP A 151 18.10 -5.66 17.77
C ASP A 151 18.13 -7.12 18.29
N ASP A 152 19.25 -7.82 18.14
CA ASP A 152 19.39 -9.22 18.52
C ASP A 152 19.14 -9.43 20.02
N PRO A 153 18.51 -10.55 20.42
CA PRO A 153 18.12 -10.78 21.81
C PRO A 153 19.32 -11.04 22.73
N ILE A 154 19.19 -10.62 23.97
CA ILE A 154 20.14 -10.96 25.03
C ILE A 154 20.07 -12.46 25.31
N ILE A 155 21.24 -13.14 25.25
CA ILE A 155 21.35 -14.56 25.55
C ILE A 155 22.12 -14.74 26.88
N GLY A 156 21.51 -15.41 27.86
CA GLY A 156 22.15 -15.75 29.13
C GLY A 156 22.31 -14.60 30.10
N SER A 157 23.54 -14.29 30.56
CA SER A 157 23.82 -13.33 31.64
C SER A 157 23.79 -11.85 31.27
N GLY A 158 23.04 -11.45 30.26
CA GLY A 158 22.79 -10.04 29.96
C GLY A 158 23.71 -9.44 28.91
N ALA A 159 24.29 -10.25 28.03
CA ALA A 159 25.10 -9.76 26.91
C ALA A 159 24.54 -10.21 25.57
N ILE A 160 24.63 -9.33 24.56
CA ILE A 160 24.45 -9.75 23.16
C ILE A 160 25.79 -10.29 22.67
N THR A 161 25.79 -11.51 22.17
CA THR A 161 27.00 -12.16 21.69
C THR A 161 27.16 -12.14 20.17
N THR A 162 26.09 -11.91 19.46
CA THR A 162 26.09 -11.92 17.99
C THR A 162 25.03 -10.96 17.46
N PHE A 163 25.39 -10.14 16.47
CA PHE A 163 24.46 -9.31 15.71
C PHE A 163 24.27 -9.91 14.33
N THR A 164 23.04 -10.22 14.00
CA THR A 164 22.66 -10.81 12.71
C THR A 164 22.83 -9.80 11.59
N ASP A 165 23.47 -10.20 10.50
CA ASP A 165 23.58 -9.41 9.28
C ASP A 165 22.42 -9.76 8.33
N SER A 166 21.61 -8.78 8.04
CA SER A 166 20.46 -8.86 7.12
C SER A 166 20.81 -8.35 5.70
N GLY A 167 22.06 -7.97 5.45
CA GLY A 167 22.57 -7.53 4.16
C GLY A 167 22.92 -8.68 3.21
N THR A 168 23.46 -8.33 2.06
CA THR A 168 23.79 -9.28 0.97
C THR A 168 24.81 -10.33 1.39
N TYR A 169 25.81 -9.96 2.21
CA TYR A 169 26.88 -10.90 2.63
C TYR A 169 26.52 -11.77 3.82
N ALA A 170 25.49 -11.39 4.59
CA ALA A 170 24.97 -12.18 5.71
C ALA A 170 26.08 -12.61 6.72
N THR A 171 27.01 -11.69 7.04
CA THR A 171 28.15 -11.95 7.94
C THR A 171 27.87 -11.36 9.32
N PRO A 172 27.61 -12.15 10.37
CA PRO A 172 27.27 -11.62 11.69
C PRO A 172 28.48 -10.98 12.38
N ILE A 173 28.24 -9.91 13.15
CA ILE A 173 29.21 -9.37 14.10
C ILE A 173 29.17 -10.19 15.39
N THR A 174 30.32 -10.63 15.88
CA THR A 174 30.43 -11.26 17.19
C THR A 174 30.91 -10.26 18.25
N SER A 175 30.27 -10.29 19.40
CA SER A 175 30.67 -9.46 20.54
C SER A 175 31.52 -10.24 21.54
N SER A 176 32.66 -9.70 21.92
CA SER A 176 33.51 -10.23 22.98
C SER A 176 33.27 -9.57 24.36
N ASN A 177 32.38 -8.55 24.41
CA ASN A 177 32.10 -7.80 25.64
C ASN A 177 30.61 -7.55 25.86
N ILE A 178 30.31 -7.06 27.06
CA ILE A 178 28.94 -6.79 27.49
C ILE A 178 28.34 -5.67 26.65
N ILE A 179 27.41 -6.04 25.79
CA ILE A 179 26.56 -5.13 25.06
C ILE A 179 25.15 -5.30 25.65
N TYR A 180 24.58 -4.21 26.08
CA TYR A 180 23.24 -4.17 26.67
C TYR A 180 22.23 -3.67 25.63
N GLN A 181 20.98 -4.05 25.81
CA GLN A 181 19.87 -3.50 25.02
C GLN A 181 19.36 -2.23 25.67
N VAL A 182 19.03 -1.26 24.85
CA VAL A 182 18.33 -0.02 25.23
C VAL A 182 17.15 0.21 24.29
N ASP A 183 16.35 1.20 24.62
CA ASP A 183 15.24 1.62 23.77
C ASP A 183 15.75 2.11 22.42
N SER A 184 14.90 1.98 21.40
CA SER A 184 15.20 2.43 20.05
C SER A 184 15.67 3.88 20.00
N LEU A 185 16.65 4.15 19.15
CA LEU A 185 17.14 5.51 18.88
C LEU A 185 16.24 6.28 17.91
N ALA A 186 15.31 5.60 17.23
CA ALA A 186 14.42 6.20 16.25
C ALA A 186 12.97 5.76 16.49
N SER A 187 12.04 6.69 16.49
CA SER A 187 10.64 6.46 16.85
C SER A 187 9.90 5.51 15.88
N GLY A 188 10.37 5.38 14.65
CA GLY A 188 9.80 4.48 13.64
C GLY A 188 10.43 3.10 13.59
N ILE A 189 11.38 2.82 14.47
CA ILE A 189 12.00 1.51 14.62
C ILE A 189 11.54 0.95 15.96
N PRO A 190 10.63 -0.04 15.98
CA PRO A 190 10.08 -0.57 17.23
C PRO A 190 11.07 -1.47 18.00
N ASP A 191 12.17 -1.85 17.34
CA ASP A 191 13.16 -2.77 17.87
C ASP A 191 14.06 -2.05 18.89
N THR A 192 14.67 -2.79 19.81
CA THR A 192 15.69 -2.29 20.72
C THR A 192 16.98 -1.96 19.97
N CYS A 193 17.86 -1.20 20.56
CA CYS A 193 19.21 -0.95 20.04
C CYS A 193 20.29 -1.54 20.96
N ALA A 194 21.49 -1.66 20.44
CA ALA A 194 22.63 -2.14 21.18
C ALA A 194 23.46 -0.99 21.74
N GLY A 195 23.84 -1.09 23.00
CA GLY A 195 24.73 -0.15 23.66
C GLY A 195 25.99 -0.83 24.22
N SER A 196 27.10 -0.11 24.19
CA SER A 196 28.37 -0.53 24.79
C SER A 196 28.77 0.40 25.94
N LEU A 197 28.89 -0.17 27.13
CA LEU A 197 29.25 0.58 28.36
C LEU A 197 30.75 0.84 28.51
N ASN A 198 31.60 0.07 27.87
CA ASN A 198 32.99 0.02 28.29
C ASN A 198 34.01 0.62 27.33
N ASN A 199 34.73 1.18 27.89
CA ASN A 199 35.79 2.12 27.95
C ASN A 199 37.02 1.73 27.15
N VAL A 200 37.25 0.67 26.53
CA VAL A 200 38.60 0.65 26.03
C VAL A 200 38.98 -0.27 24.88
N THR A 201 38.53 -1.37 24.67
CA THR A 201 39.14 -2.22 23.62
C THR A 201 38.26 -3.37 23.18
N ALA A 202 37.09 -3.33 23.60
CA ALA A 202 36.25 -4.46 23.40
C ALA A 202 34.80 -4.00 23.13
N GLY A 203 34.55 -3.76 21.91
CA GLY A 203 33.22 -3.64 21.33
C GLY A 203 32.81 -4.92 20.63
N ALA A 204 31.76 -4.85 19.87
CA ALA A 204 31.45 -5.88 18.90
C ALA A 204 32.42 -5.76 17.72
N SER A 205 32.96 -6.87 17.26
CA SER A 205 33.83 -6.89 16.09
C SER A 205 33.55 -8.08 15.19
N VAL A 206 33.81 -7.90 13.92
CA VAL A 206 33.78 -8.98 12.94
C VAL A 206 34.90 -8.81 11.92
N VAL A 207 35.51 -9.90 11.56
CA VAL A 207 36.43 -9.95 10.44
C VAL A 207 35.64 -10.28 9.19
N LEU A 208 35.61 -9.35 8.24
CA LEU A 208 34.87 -9.48 6.99
C LEU A 208 35.77 -9.93 5.86
N PRO A 209 35.53 -11.08 5.27
CA PRO A 209 36.49 -11.74 4.40
C PRO A 209 36.70 -11.12 3.02
N THR A 210 36.11 -10.03 2.61
CA THR A 210 36.34 -9.38 1.30
C THR A 210 35.47 -8.14 1.06
N PHE A 211 35.23 -7.36 2.05
CA PHE A 211 34.23 -6.29 2.01
C PHE A 211 34.54 -5.16 1.00
N TRP A 212 35.79 -4.75 0.87
CA TRP A 212 36.15 -3.53 0.15
C TRP A 212 36.98 -3.74 -1.12
N GLY A 213 37.30 -4.95 -1.44
CA GLY A 213 38.39 -5.35 -2.34
C GLY A 213 38.47 -4.67 -3.71
N THR A 214 37.39 -4.14 -4.24
CA THR A 214 37.35 -3.54 -5.58
C THR A 214 36.45 -2.31 -5.70
N TYR A 215 35.83 -1.86 -4.61
CA TYR A 215 34.88 -0.75 -4.69
C TYR A 215 35.58 0.61 -4.75
N SER A 216 35.13 1.47 -5.67
CA SER A 216 35.54 2.86 -5.78
C SER A 216 34.69 3.80 -4.93
N ASP A 217 33.49 3.37 -4.56
CA ASP A 217 32.48 4.16 -3.89
C ASP A 217 31.92 3.39 -2.70
N VAL A 218 31.71 4.07 -1.58
CA VAL A 218 31.23 3.44 -0.36
C VAL A 218 30.33 4.38 0.43
N SER A 219 29.39 3.82 1.17
CA SER A 219 28.59 4.58 2.14
C SER A 219 28.28 3.75 3.37
N PHE A 220 28.07 4.47 4.48
CA PHE A 220 27.63 3.93 5.76
C PHE A 220 26.44 4.72 6.25
N ALA A 221 25.50 4.03 6.87
CA ALA A 221 24.36 4.64 7.53
C ALA A 221 24.17 3.99 8.90
N LEU A 222 23.92 4.77 9.94
CA LEU A 222 23.62 4.26 11.26
C LEU A 222 22.92 5.30 12.12
N TRP A 223 22.17 4.83 13.13
CA TRP A 223 21.74 5.63 14.27
C TRP A 223 22.76 5.49 15.40
N THR A 224 23.06 6.59 16.07
CA THR A 224 24.00 6.59 17.21
C THR A 224 23.66 7.66 18.23
N ARG A 225 24.00 7.36 19.49
CA ARG A 225 23.98 8.32 20.61
C ARG A 225 25.21 8.07 21.49
N ASN A 226 25.80 9.14 22.04
CA ASN A 226 26.82 8.99 23.05
C ASN A 226 26.22 9.12 24.45
N ASN A 227 26.13 8.03 25.16
CA ASN A 227 25.67 8.00 26.55
C ASN A 227 26.75 8.32 27.60
N GLN A 228 27.98 8.60 27.15
CA GLN A 228 29.12 8.88 28.04
C GLN A 228 29.85 10.16 27.66
N VAL A 229 29.31 11.30 28.08
CA VAL A 229 29.74 12.66 27.72
C VAL A 229 31.19 13.01 28.15
N SER A 230 31.86 12.21 28.96
CA SER A 230 33.17 12.52 29.55
C SER A 230 34.37 11.86 28.87
N ALA A 231 34.19 11.06 27.84
CA ALA A 231 35.29 10.37 27.14
C ALA A 231 35.15 10.53 25.62
N ASN A 232 36.24 10.70 24.90
CA ASN A 232 36.25 10.68 23.44
C ASN A 232 35.47 9.47 22.93
N GLY A 233 34.39 9.76 22.26
CA GLY A 233 33.15 9.05 22.09
C GLY A 233 33.11 7.79 21.25
N SER A 234 31.91 7.42 20.92
CA SER A 234 31.60 6.26 20.06
C SER A 234 32.41 6.29 18.80
N SER A 235 33.00 5.18 18.44
CA SER A 235 33.67 5.02 17.17
C SER A 235 33.21 3.74 16.47
N VAL A 236 32.98 3.89 15.20
CA VAL A 236 32.86 2.75 14.28
C VAL A 236 34.16 2.70 13.50
N ASN A 237 34.89 1.63 13.64
CA ASN A 237 36.15 1.46 12.93
C ASN A 237 36.03 0.34 11.92
N PHE A 238 36.51 0.62 10.72
CA PHE A 238 36.80 -0.39 9.71
C PHE A 238 38.30 -0.39 9.48
N ALA A 239 38.98 -1.41 9.91
CA ALA A 239 40.41 -1.50 9.81
C ALA A 239 40.83 -2.54 8.77
N THR A 240 41.81 -2.20 7.97
CA THR A 240 42.47 -3.11 7.04
C THR A 240 43.98 -3.10 7.28
N ASN A 241 44.73 -3.95 6.60
CA ASN A 241 46.18 -3.93 6.60
C ASN A 241 46.77 -2.59 6.16
N GLY A 242 46.63 -1.56 6.99
CA GLY A 242 47.20 -0.23 6.79
C GLY A 242 46.23 0.84 6.31
N LEU A 243 44.95 0.53 6.04
CA LEU A 243 43.91 1.52 5.73
C LEU A 243 42.81 1.44 6.80
N TYR A 244 42.42 2.59 7.31
CA TYR A 244 41.37 2.72 8.32
C TYR A 244 40.28 3.65 7.82
N PHE A 245 39.03 3.20 7.93
CA PHE A 245 37.89 4.08 8.03
C PHE A 245 37.47 4.18 9.50
N GLU A 246 37.31 5.38 9.99
CA GLU A 246 36.90 5.62 11.38
C GLU A 246 35.83 6.71 11.43
N MET A 247 34.74 6.45 12.14
CA MET A 247 33.84 7.50 12.60
C MET A 247 34.00 7.66 14.10
N SER A 248 34.22 8.84 14.58
CA SER A 248 34.30 9.13 16.02
C SER A 248 33.61 10.43 16.38
N GLN A 249 33.08 10.49 17.58
CA GLN A 249 32.53 11.70 18.19
C GLN A 249 33.63 12.44 18.94
N ILE A 250 33.75 13.74 18.75
CA ILE A 250 34.74 14.57 19.40
C ILE A 250 34.10 15.28 20.59
N THR A 251 34.54 14.96 21.79
CA THR A 251 33.98 15.50 23.04
C THR A 251 34.75 16.69 23.63
N SER A 252 35.92 17.00 23.09
CA SER A 252 36.75 18.11 23.61
C SER A 252 37.58 18.78 22.51
N GLY A 253 38.06 20.01 22.78
CA GLY A 253 38.86 20.79 21.84
C GLY A 253 38.05 21.65 20.89
N VAL A 254 38.68 22.15 19.83
CA VAL A 254 38.09 23.12 18.87
C VAL A 254 36.92 22.51 18.07
N SER A 255 36.90 21.22 17.89
CA SER A 255 35.84 20.50 17.18
C SER A 255 34.91 19.72 18.11
N ALA A 256 34.81 20.09 19.38
CA ALA A 256 33.93 19.42 20.34
C ALA A 256 32.46 19.46 19.83
N GLY A 257 31.77 18.35 19.94
CA GLY A 257 30.43 18.15 19.41
C GLY A 257 30.39 17.64 17.97
N ALA A 258 31.49 17.64 17.23
CA ALA A 258 31.50 17.18 15.85
C ALA A 258 31.65 15.66 15.73
N TYR A 259 31.06 15.10 14.68
CA TYR A 259 31.43 13.77 14.17
C TYR A 259 32.63 13.91 13.25
N ARG A 260 33.63 13.06 13.49
CA ARG A 260 34.84 12.99 12.68
C ARG A 260 34.83 11.68 11.88
N PHE A 261 35.03 11.81 10.59
CA PHE A 261 35.19 10.68 9.69
C PHE A 261 36.61 10.68 9.15
N ARG A 262 37.25 9.54 9.17
CA ARG A 262 38.63 9.37 8.71
C ARG A 262 38.72 8.25 7.69
N ILE A 263 39.45 8.52 6.63
CA ILE A 263 39.99 7.49 5.75
C ILE A 263 41.50 7.69 5.78
N ARG A 264 42.24 6.77 6.34
CA ARG A 264 43.69 6.93 6.52
C ARG A 264 44.45 5.62 6.43
N THR A 265 45.72 5.71 6.03
CA THR A 265 46.76 4.75 6.35
C THR A 265 47.37 5.10 7.72
N THR A 266 48.36 4.34 8.18
CA THR A 266 49.07 4.62 9.45
C THR A 266 49.71 6.02 9.49
N THR A 267 50.00 6.64 8.34
CA THR A 267 50.75 7.88 8.23
C THR A 267 50.08 8.98 7.44
N LEU A 268 49.15 8.66 6.53
CA LEU A 268 48.49 9.61 5.62
C LEU A 268 46.99 9.33 5.57
N GLY A 269 46.19 10.39 5.44
CA GLY A 269 44.75 10.23 5.33
C GLY A 269 43.99 11.53 5.27
N TYR A 270 42.69 11.41 5.08
CA TYR A 270 41.74 12.49 5.10
C TYR A 270 40.83 12.39 6.30
N GLU A 271 40.49 13.54 6.84
CA GLU A 271 39.49 13.71 7.89
C GLU A 271 38.42 14.68 7.43
N TRP A 272 37.16 14.36 7.71
CA TRP A 272 36.03 15.23 7.55
C TRP A 272 35.37 15.46 8.90
N PHE A 273 34.99 16.70 9.19
CA PHE A 273 34.33 17.07 10.43
C PHE A 273 32.95 17.62 10.11
N SER A 274 31.92 17.11 10.76
CA SER A 274 30.60 17.74 10.73
C SER A 274 30.60 19.08 11.49
N THR A 275 29.50 19.80 11.40
CA THR A 275 29.16 20.83 12.39
C THR A 275 28.98 20.23 13.79
N ALA A 276 29.06 21.05 14.82
CA ALA A 276 28.84 20.58 16.20
C ALA A 276 27.38 20.17 16.42
N GLN A 277 27.20 19.02 17.00
CA GLN A 277 25.91 18.40 17.36
C GLN A 277 25.84 18.20 18.88
N ASP A 278 24.65 18.03 19.43
CA ASP A 278 24.50 17.52 20.80
C ASP A 278 24.65 16.00 20.79
N LEU A 279 25.82 15.53 21.09
CA LEU A 279 26.16 14.10 21.04
C LEU A 279 25.35 13.24 22.03
N SER A 280 24.63 13.84 22.98
CA SER A 280 23.76 13.14 23.91
C SER A 280 22.38 12.83 23.31
N GLU A 281 22.04 13.47 22.21
CA GLU A 281 20.82 13.21 21.46
C GLU A 281 21.02 12.08 20.44
N ASN A 282 19.90 11.56 19.92
CA ASN A 282 19.92 10.52 18.91
C ASN A 282 20.15 11.14 17.53
N HIS A 283 21.17 10.71 16.83
CA HIS A 283 21.47 11.17 15.48
C HIS A 283 21.55 10.03 14.47
N HIS A 284 20.99 10.26 13.29
CA HIS A 284 21.20 9.42 12.12
C HIS A 284 22.35 9.97 11.30
N ILE A 285 23.37 9.16 11.12
CA ILE A 285 24.58 9.55 10.39
C ILE A 285 24.66 8.76 9.10
N VAL A 286 24.89 9.47 7.99
CA VAL A 286 25.31 8.86 6.73
C VAL A 286 26.62 9.50 6.29
N PHE A 287 27.61 8.68 6.03
CA PHE A 287 28.86 9.09 5.39
C PHE A 287 29.00 8.40 4.04
N THR A 288 29.35 9.16 3.02
CA THR A 288 29.62 8.64 1.68
C THR A 288 31.01 9.07 1.22
N TYR A 289 31.69 8.21 0.49
CA TYR A 289 32.96 8.55 -0.14
C TYR A 289 33.04 7.96 -1.54
N SER A 290 33.43 8.81 -2.50
CA SER A 290 33.79 8.38 -3.85
C SER A 290 35.29 8.55 -4.06
N ARG A 291 35.94 7.45 -4.35
CA ARG A 291 37.36 7.45 -4.71
C ARG A 291 37.60 8.09 -6.09
N THR A 292 36.65 7.97 -7.00
CA THR A 292 36.76 8.53 -8.35
C THR A 292 36.83 10.07 -8.34
N THR A 293 36.04 10.70 -7.46
CA THR A 293 35.98 12.15 -7.29
C THR A 293 36.82 12.64 -6.11
N ASP A 294 37.32 11.74 -5.28
CA ASP A 294 38.00 12.02 -4.01
C ASP A 294 37.15 12.93 -3.09
N GLN A 295 35.84 12.67 -3.03
CA GLN A 295 34.89 13.45 -2.26
C GLN A 295 34.22 12.61 -1.17
N GLY A 296 34.22 13.12 0.06
CA GLY A 296 33.41 12.63 1.17
C GLY A 296 32.26 13.57 1.45
N LEU A 297 31.06 13.03 1.67
CA LEU A 297 29.88 13.77 2.08
C LEU A 297 29.32 13.18 3.38
N VAL A 298 28.80 14.04 4.21
CA VAL A 298 28.19 13.69 5.51
C VAL A 298 26.75 14.17 5.50
N TYR A 299 25.86 13.35 6.00
CA TYR A 299 24.47 13.72 6.29
C TYR A 299 24.21 13.44 7.75
N ILE A 300 23.64 14.39 8.47
CA ILE A 300 23.16 14.24 9.84
C ILE A 300 21.66 14.49 9.83
N ASP A 301 20.91 13.53 10.36
CA ASP A 301 19.45 13.60 10.43
C ASP A 301 18.81 13.87 9.05
N GLY A 302 19.37 13.21 8.01
CA GLY A 302 18.91 13.33 6.63
C GLY A 302 19.31 14.65 5.93
N ILE A 303 20.02 15.55 6.61
CA ILE A 303 20.43 16.86 6.06
C ILE A 303 21.90 16.80 5.62
N PRO A 304 22.24 17.24 4.41
CA PRO A 304 23.63 17.29 3.96
C PRO A 304 24.41 18.33 4.77
N GLU A 305 25.53 17.91 5.32
CA GLU A 305 26.51 18.77 5.99
C GLU A 305 27.56 19.23 4.98
N ALA A 306 28.17 20.38 5.24
CA ALA A 306 29.34 20.85 4.51
C ALA A 306 30.61 20.54 5.34
N PRO A 307 31.11 19.29 5.33
CA PRO A 307 32.18 18.90 6.21
C PRO A 307 33.48 19.61 5.87
N THR A 308 34.17 20.10 6.91
CA THR A 308 35.50 20.63 6.73
C THR A 308 36.48 19.47 6.50
N ARG A 309 37.14 19.44 5.35
CA ARG A 309 38.16 18.45 5.02
C ARG A 309 39.53 18.91 5.50
N GLN A 310 40.24 18.02 6.16
CA GLN A 310 41.63 18.22 6.54
C GLN A 310 42.46 17.00 6.13
N GLY A 311 43.73 17.18 5.77
CA GLY A 311 44.65 16.08 5.52
C GLY A 311 45.44 16.12 4.21
N TYR A 312 46.15 15.06 3.91
CA TYR A 312 47.19 14.99 2.89
C TYR A 312 46.72 14.19 1.66
N SER A 313 47.11 14.69 0.47
CA SER A 313 46.67 14.14 -0.79
C SER A 313 47.46 12.91 -1.23
N THR A 314 46.89 11.72 -1.04
CA THR A 314 47.24 10.58 -1.89
C THR A 314 45.98 9.75 -2.10
N LEU A 315 45.64 9.51 -3.36
CA LEU A 315 44.57 8.59 -3.74
C LEU A 315 44.90 7.20 -3.20
N PHE A 316 44.03 6.66 -2.42
CA PHE A 316 44.16 5.30 -1.88
C PHE A 316 43.99 4.28 -2.99
N SER A 317 44.88 3.27 -3.04
CA SER A 317 44.92 2.31 -4.15
C SER A 317 43.81 1.24 -4.14
N ALA A 318 43.20 0.94 -3.03
CA ALA A 318 41.98 0.12 -2.86
C ALA A 318 41.59 0.06 -1.38
N PHE A 319 40.30 -0.13 -1.10
CA PHE A 319 39.87 -0.57 0.22
C PHE A 319 39.96 -2.10 0.27
N ILE A 320 40.82 -2.63 1.12
CA ILE A 320 40.94 -4.07 1.37
C ILE A 320 40.63 -4.28 2.81
N ASN A 321 39.55 -4.85 3.13
CA ASN A 321 39.18 -5.62 4.25
C ASN A 321 38.38 -5.16 5.38
N GLU A 322 38.32 -5.67 6.47
CA GLU A 322 38.19 -6.99 7.03
C GLU A 322 37.73 -6.95 8.47
N GLU A 323 37.85 -5.82 9.20
CA GLU A 323 37.35 -5.74 10.56
C GLU A 323 36.44 -4.54 10.74
N VAL A 324 35.19 -4.82 11.14
CA VAL A 324 34.28 -3.82 11.67
C VAL A 324 34.32 -3.90 13.18
N SER A 325 34.57 -2.79 13.83
CA SER A 325 34.55 -2.70 15.28
C SER A 325 33.66 -1.54 15.74
N LEU A 326 32.77 -1.82 16.66
CA LEU A 326 31.90 -0.86 17.31
C LEU A 326 32.36 -0.63 18.74
N PHE A 327 32.69 0.61 19.08
CA PHE A 327 33.17 0.99 20.40
C PHE A 327 32.30 2.08 21.00
N ARG A 328 32.02 2.03 22.27
CA ARG A 328 31.36 3.07 23.08
C ARG A 328 30.18 3.78 22.42
N GLY A 329 29.08 3.80 23.06
CA GLY A 329 27.86 4.46 22.60
C GLY A 329 26.75 3.47 22.28
N GLU A 330 25.69 3.97 21.77
CA GLU A 330 24.51 3.23 21.36
C GLU A 330 24.41 3.26 19.86
N PHE A 331 24.07 2.12 19.26
CA PHE A 331 24.04 1.92 17.81
C PHE A 331 22.78 1.18 17.39
N GLN A 332 22.19 1.60 16.29
CA GLN A 332 21.04 0.95 15.67
C GLN A 332 21.10 1.09 14.14
N HIS A 333 20.62 0.10 13.42
CA HIS A 333 20.51 0.08 11.96
C HIS A 333 21.81 0.46 11.24
N PHE A 334 22.89 -0.23 11.60
CA PHE A 334 24.15 0.00 10.93
C PHE A 334 24.21 -0.74 9.59
N ALA A 335 24.30 0.03 8.50
CA ALA A 335 24.33 -0.49 7.13
C ALA A 335 25.54 0.05 6.36
N SER A 336 26.01 -0.75 5.40
CA SER A 336 27.08 -0.38 4.47
C SER A 336 26.71 -0.67 3.02
N PHE A 337 27.21 0.17 2.11
CA PHE A 337 26.88 0.12 0.69
C PHE A 337 28.13 0.27 -0.16
N ASN A 338 28.15 -0.37 -1.33
CA ASN A 338 29.21 -0.23 -2.34
C ASN A 338 28.92 0.87 -3.39
N LYS A 339 28.26 1.91 -2.96
CA LYS A 339 27.90 3.10 -3.77
C LYS A 339 27.91 4.35 -2.91
N VAL A 340 27.95 5.51 -3.55
CA VAL A 340 27.64 6.79 -2.91
C VAL A 340 26.11 6.89 -2.78
N LEU A 341 25.59 6.99 -1.57
CA LEU A 341 24.19 7.32 -1.33
C LEU A 341 23.92 8.77 -1.75
N THR A 342 22.85 8.96 -2.51
CA THR A 342 22.38 10.29 -2.88
C THR A 342 21.78 11.04 -1.69
N PRO A 343 21.68 12.39 -1.74
CA PRO A 343 21.01 13.16 -0.70
C PRO A 343 19.58 12.67 -0.40
N THR A 344 18.85 12.30 -1.45
CA THR A 344 17.48 11.77 -1.34
C THR A 344 17.48 10.42 -0.63
N GLU A 345 18.38 9.51 -0.97
CA GLU A 345 18.46 8.18 -0.31
C GLU A 345 18.81 8.34 1.18
N ALA A 346 19.77 9.18 1.52
CA ALA A 346 20.16 9.46 2.91
C ALA A 346 19.00 10.06 3.72
N SER A 347 18.31 11.06 3.17
CA SER A 347 17.13 11.66 3.79
C SER A 347 15.97 10.67 3.92
N THR A 348 15.76 9.80 2.93
CA THR A 348 14.69 8.80 2.96
C THR A 348 14.93 7.73 4.03
N ILE A 349 16.19 7.27 4.23
CA ILE A 349 16.51 6.34 5.33
C ILE A 349 16.14 6.97 6.68
N TYR A 350 16.54 8.23 6.89
CA TYR A 350 16.21 8.97 8.12
C TYR A 350 14.70 9.10 8.33
N GLN A 351 13.96 9.56 7.31
CA GLN A 351 12.52 9.77 7.40
C GLN A 351 11.76 8.46 7.67
N TYR A 352 12.14 7.36 7.04
CA TYR A 352 11.56 6.05 7.33
C TYR A 352 11.86 5.57 8.75
N SER A 353 13.04 5.87 9.27
CA SER A 353 13.41 5.52 10.63
C SER A 353 12.57 6.26 11.69
N LEU A 354 11.95 7.36 11.32
CA LEU A 354 11.06 8.15 12.17
C LEU A 354 9.58 7.99 11.84
N ASN A 355 9.22 7.22 10.81
CA ASN A 355 7.88 7.17 10.22
C ASN A 355 7.37 8.57 9.80
N GLN A 356 8.23 9.37 9.21
CA GLN A 356 7.94 10.75 8.81
C GLN A 356 8.13 11.00 7.31
N LEU A 357 8.22 9.95 6.48
CA LEU A 357 8.30 10.13 5.05
C LEU A 357 7.06 10.86 4.55
N SER A 358 7.26 12.05 3.99
CA SER A 358 6.20 12.83 3.35
C SER A 358 6.07 12.41 1.89
N GLU A 359 4.91 11.92 1.52
CA GLU A 359 4.59 11.45 0.18
C GLU A 359 3.14 11.77 -0.17
N THR A 360 2.77 11.70 -1.44
CA THR A 360 1.34 11.73 -1.80
C THR A 360 0.70 10.36 -1.58
N THR A 361 -0.60 10.33 -1.43
CA THR A 361 -1.34 9.07 -1.28
C THR A 361 -1.07 8.11 -2.43
N SER A 362 -1.00 8.58 -3.68
CA SER A 362 -0.66 7.72 -4.83
C SER A 362 0.79 7.19 -4.80
N GLN A 363 1.75 7.99 -4.33
CA GLN A 363 3.13 7.53 -4.15
C GLN A 363 3.20 6.44 -3.08
N ARG A 364 2.49 6.65 -1.96
CA ARG A 364 2.37 5.66 -0.88
C ARG A 364 1.75 4.36 -1.39
N GLU A 365 0.63 4.42 -2.08
CA GLU A 365 -0.06 3.25 -2.64
C GLU A 365 0.84 2.48 -3.61
N THR A 366 1.55 3.19 -4.49
CA THR A 366 2.52 2.60 -5.41
C THR A 366 3.66 1.90 -4.67
N ARG A 367 4.17 2.52 -3.61
CA ARG A 367 5.22 1.96 -2.76
C ARG A 367 4.76 0.70 -2.03
N ILE A 368 3.55 0.71 -1.45
CA ILE A 368 2.96 -0.45 -0.79
C ILE A 368 2.87 -1.64 -1.75
N ILE A 369 2.38 -1.42 -2.97
CA ILE A 369 2.35 -2.46 -4.01
C ILE A 369 3.77 -2.96 -4.34
N GLY A 370 4.76 -2.06 -4.40
CA GLY A 370 6.16 -2.41 -4.64
C GLY A 370 6.78 -3.37 -3.62
N TYR A 371 6.20 -3.47 -2.42
CA TYR A 371 6.62 -4.46 -1.41
C TYR A 371 5.94 -5.83 -1.59
N THR A 372 5.03 -5.95 -2.53
CA THR A 372 4.34 -7.20 -2.85
C THR A 372 4.81 -7.74 -4.20
N PRO A 373 4.57 -9.01 -4.52
CA PRO A 373 4.79 -9.54 -5.86
C PRO A 373 3.79 -9.00 -6.91
N PHE A 374 2.78 -8.21 -6.51
CA PHE A 374 1.78 -7.67 -7.42
C PHE A 374 2.38 -6.55 -8.28
N SER A 375 2.08 -6.54 -9.57
CA SER A 375 2.67 -5.57 -10.49
C SER A 375 2.00 -4.18 -10.37
N THR A 376 2.81 -3.14 -10.30
CA THR A 376 2.35 -1.75 -10.37
C THR A 376 1.65 -1.41 -11.69
N SER A 377 1.91 -2.15 -12.78
CA SER A 377 1.18 -1.98 -14.04
C SER A 377 -0.28 -2.46 -13.99
N MET A 378 -0.67 -3.16 -12.92
CA MET A 378 -2.03 -3.59 -12.63
C MET A 378 -2.68 -2.70 -11.55
N THR A 379 -2.22 -1.47 -11.42
CA THR A 379 -2.76 -0.49 -10.47
C THR A 379 -3.11 0.84 -11.14
N SER A 380 -4.03 1.59 -10.52
CA SER A 380 -4.42 2.93 -10.96
C SER A 380 -4.67 3.81 -9.72
N PHE A 381 -3.65 4.54 -9.31
CA PHE A 381 -3.65 5.40 -8.14
C PHE A 381 -3.45 6.85 -8.55
N ALA A 382 -4.28 7.74 -8.06
CA ALA A 382 -4.24 9.14 -8.45
C ALA A 382 -4.43 10.13 -7.29
N GLY A 383 -4.20 9.67 -6.07
CA GLY A 383 -4.30 10.51 -4.88
C GLY A 383 -3.18 11.54 -4.80
N THR A 384 -3.52 12.74 -4.38
CA THR A 384 -2.59 13.89 -4.30
C THR A 384 -2.47 14.47 -2.90
N GLN A 385 -3.23 13.96 -1.94
CA GLN A 385 -3.15 14.42 -0.55
C GLN A 385 -1.77 14.06 0.02
N THR A 386 -1.11 15.03 0.65
CA THR A 386 0.15 14.78 1.36
C THR A 386 -0.13 14.05 2.66
N VAL A 387 0.58 12.97 2.86
CA VAL A 387 0.48 12.08 4.01
C VAL A 387 1.86 11.84 4.63
N LEU A 388 1.87 11.47 5.89
CA LEU A 388 3.07 10.98 6.58
C LEU A 388 3.01 9.47 6.76
N ASP A 389 4.16 8.88 6.96
CA ASP A 389 4.24 7.43 7.17
C ASP A 389 3.72 7.01 8.55
N LEU A 390 3.24 5.77 8.64
CA LEU A 390 2.92 5.08 9.89
C LEU A 390 3.75 3.79 9.97
N PRO A 391 4.04 3.28 11.17
CA PRO A 391 4.59 1.93 11.31
C PRO A 391 3.72 0.95 10.53
N PRO A 392 4.34 -0.01 9.83
CA PRO A 392 3.58 -1.04 9.12
C PRO A 392 2.82 -2.00 10.06
N ASP A 393 3.21 -2.08 11.32
CA ASP A 393 2.57 -2.78 12.43
C ASP A 393 2.02 -4.17 12.05
N LEU A 394 2.83 -4.99 11.36
CA LEU A 394 2.46 -6.32 10.84
C LEU A 394 1.17 -6.34 9.99
N SER A 395 0.77 -5.21 9.44
CA SER A 395 -0.42 -5.06 8.63
C SER A 395 -0.28 -5.72 7.26
N THR A 396 -1.38 -5.79 6.53
CA THR A 396 -1.41 -6.28 5.14
C THR A 396 -1.35 -5.14 4.13
N ALA A 397 -1.02 -5.44 2.89
CA ALA A 397 -1.03 -4.46 1.81
C ALA A 397 -2.40 -3.78 1.68
N THR A 398 -3.50 -4.55 1.73
CA THR A 398 -4.86 -3.99 1.65
C THR A 398 -5.15 -3.02 2.79
N SER A 399 -4.75 -3.32 4.04
CA SER A 399 -5.00 -2.40 5.16
C SER A 399 -4.23 -1.09 5.01
N GLN A 400 -2.99 -1.12 4.52
CA GLN A 400 -2.20 0.08 4.25
C GLN A 400 -2.75 0.89 3.08
N LEU A 401 -3.22 0.23 2.01
CA LEU A 401 -3.90 0.88 0.88
C LEU A 401 -5.21 1.52 1.33
N GLN A 402 -5.96 0.85 2.22
CA GLN A 402 -7.22 1.40 2.76
C GLN A 402 -6.97 2.68 3.56
N ILE A 403 -5.96 2.71 4.44
CA ILE A 403 -5.62 3.91 5.21
C ILE A 403 -5.23 5.08 4.28
N ALA A 404 -4.53 4.80 3.17
CA ALA A 404 -4.22 5.80 2.16
C ALA A 404 -5.49 6.32 1.46
N ALA A 405 -6.39 5.43 1.06
CA ALA A 405 -7.68 5.77 0.47
C ALA A 405 -8.56 6.58 1.44
N ASP A 406 -8.61 6.21 2.73
CA ASP A 406 -9.35 6.93 3.77
C ASP A 406 -8.83 8.36 3.96
N SER A 407 -7.52 8.57 3.80
CA SER A 407 -6.92 9.91 3.84
C SER A 407 -7.38 10.83 2.70
N GLU A 408 -7.85 10.25 1.60
CA GLU A 408 -8.46 10.97 0.47
C GLU A 408 -9.99 11.04 0.56
N TYR A 409 -10.61 10.38 1.54
CA TYR A 409 -12.03 10.04 1.54
C TYR A 409 -12.41 9.36 0.21
N GLY A 410 -11.61 8.38 -0.17
CA GLY A 410 -11.65 7.69 -1.45
C GLY A 410 -12.14 6.25 -1.34
N PHE A 411 -12.16 5.54 -2.45
CA PHE A 411 -12.61 4.15 -2.56
C PHE A 411 -11.50 3.28 -3.12
N LEU A 412 -11.25 2.16 -2.47
CA LEU A 412 -10.29 1.15 -2.92
C LEU A 412 -11.05 -0.08 -3.44
N PHE A 413 -10.81 -0.47 -4.69
CA PHE A 413 -11.44 -1.64 -5.30
C PHE A 413 -10.62 -2.19 -6.48
N ALA A 414 -10.91 -3.40 -6.90
CA ALA A 414 -10.44 -3.92 -8.18
C ALA A 414 -11.53 -3.69 -9.24
N ASN A 415 -11.17 -3.00 -10.33
CA ASN A 415 -12.11 -2.78 -11.42
C ASN A 415 -12.40 -4.07 -12.21
N LYS A 416 -13.36 -4.03 -13.13
CA LYS A 416 -13.77 -5.21 -13.93
C LYS A 416 -12.66 -5.84 -14.76
N ALA A 417 -11.56 -5.11 -15.01
CA ALA A 417 -10.36 -5.64 -15.68
C ALA A 417 -9.31 -6.20 -14.70
N GLY A 418 -9.57 -6.16 -13.38
CA GLY A 418 -8.68 -6.65 -12.33
C GLY A 418 -7.57 -5.67 -11.93
N ILE A 419 -7.70 -4.40 -12.30
CA ILE A 419 -6.77 -3.34 -11.91
C ILE A 419 -7.16 -2.83 -10.52
N VAL A 420 -6.24 -2.86 -9.57
CA VAL A 420 -6.41 -2.27 -8.24
C VAL A 420 -6.44 -0.76 -8.37
N THR A 421 -7.52 -0.16 -7.95
CA THR A 421 -7.82 1.25 -8.22
C THR A 421 -8.23 1.96 -6.96
N THR A 422 -7.69 3.15 -6.75
CA THR A 422 -8.18 4.11 -5.76
C THR A 422 -8.80 5.30 -6.47
N TYR A 423 -10.07 5.55 -6.20
CA TYR A 423 -10.74 6.79 -6.60
C TYR A 423 -10.82 7.75 -5.42
N THR A 424 -10.18 8.89 -5.56
CA THR A 424 -10.27 9.96 -4.57
C THR A 424 -11.62 10.68 -4.66
N ARG A 425 -12.02 11.35 -3.57
CA ARG A 425 -13.21 12.23 -3.62
C ARG A 425 -13.16 13.26 -4.75
N ASN A 426 -11.97 13.77 -5.05
CA ASN A 426 -11.79 14.74 -6.12
C ASN A 426 -12.05 14.14 -7.51
N GLN A 427 -11.56 12.92 -7.75
CA GLN A 427 -11.83 12.20 -9.00
C GLN A 427 -13.35 11.94 -9.18
N ILE A 428 -14.03 11.49 -8.14
CA ILE A 428 -15.49 11.25 -8.20
C ILE A 428 -16.25 12.54 -8.59
N ARG A 429 -15.73 13.70 -8.19
CA ARG A 429 -16.33 15.01 -8.52
C ARG A 429 -15.93 15.58 -9.88
N THR A 430 -14.91 15.07 -10.50
CA THR A 430 -14.30 15.67 -11.72
C THR A 430 -14.27 14.73 -12.92
N GLN A 431 -14.29 13.43 -12.72
CA GLN A 431 -14.24 12.49 -13.84
C GLN A 431 -15.59 12.43 -14.59
N ALA A 432 -15.50 12.38 -15.93
CA ALA A 432 -16.67 12.46 -16.80
C ALA A 432 -17.76 11.42 -16.48
N LYS A 433 -17.37 10.16 -16.19
CA LYS A 433 -18.33 9.09 -15.92
C LYS A 433 -19.04 9.19 -14.56
N SER A 434 -18.45 9.89 -13.58
CA SER A 434 -19.11 10.12 -12.28
C SER A 434 -19.99 11.38 -12.28
N ILE A 435 -19.73 12.35 -13.16
CA ILE A 435 -20.50 13.60 -13.22
C ILE A 435 -21.60 13.59 -14.28
N VAL A 436 -21.42 12.83 -15.36
CA VAL A 436 -22.43 12.67 -16.42
C VAL A 436 -23.08 11.29 -16.31
N SER A 437 -24.40 11.24 -16.37
CA SER A 437 -25.15 9.98 -16.33
C SER A 437 -24.80 9.10 -17.53
N GLN A 438 -24.28 7.91 -17.27
CA GLN A 438 -23.88 6.95 -18.28
C GLN A 438 -25.04 6.07 -18.74
N ALA A 439 -26.05 5.90 -17.89
CA ALA A 439 -27.23 5.09 -18.18
C ALA A 439 -28.46 5.69 -17.50
N GLN A 440 -29.64 5.41 -18.05
CA GLN A 440 -30.92 5.71 -17.43
C GLN A 440 -31.70 4.41 -17.23
N TYR A 441 -32.17 4.20 -16.02
CA TYR A 441 -33.01 3.06 -15.65
C TYR A 441 -34.31 3.58 -15.04
N GLY A 442 -35.42 2.92 -15.34
CA GLY A 442 -36.67 3.38 -14.81
C GLY A 442 -37.89 2.61 -15.26
N ASN A 443 -39.06 3.10 -14.87
CA ASN A 443 -40.35 2.54 -15.24
C ASN A 443 -41.30 3.62 -15.76
N GLY A 444 -42.45 3.19 -16.31
CA GLY A 444 -43.53 4.06 -16.75
C GLY A 444 -43.63 4.24 -18.27
N VAL A 445 -44.82 4.56 -18.75
CA VAL A 445 -45.16 4.59 -20.18
C VAL A 445 -44.42 5.69 -20.97
N ALA A 446 -43.96 6.72 -20.30
CA ALA A 446 -43.23 7.84 -20.91
C ALA A 446 -41.69 7.70 -20.77
N PHE A 447 -41.21 6.63 -20.18
CA PHE A 447 -39.78 6.42 -19.98
C PHE A 447 -39.11 5.87 -21.25
N SER A 448 -38.06 6.54 -21.70
CA SER A 448 -37.34 6.18 -22.94
C SER A 448 -36.00 5.51 -22.70
N GLY A 449 -35.62 5.28 -21.43
CA GLY A 449 -34.37 4.61 -21.04
C GLY A 449 -34.51 3.10 -20.92
N ASN A 450 -33.55 2.48 -20.20
CA ASN A 450 -33.56 1.04 -19.92
C ASN A 450 -34.63 0.70 -18.87
N GLY A 451 -35.52 -0.22 -19.16
CA GLY A 451 -36.52 -0.69 -18.21
C GLY A 451 -35.90 -1.39 -17.01
N ILE A 452 -36.57 -1.35 -15.90
CA ILE A 452 -36.23 -2.12 -14.69
C ILE A 452 -37.11 -3.37 -14.61
N GLY A 453 -36.50 -4.50 -14.26
CA GLY A 453 -37.19 -5.80 -14.26
C GLY A 453 -37.93 -6.13 -12.97
N THR A 454 -37.77 -5.35 -11.90
CA THR A 454 -38.37 -5.58 -10.59
C THR A 454 -38.82 -4.28 -9.93
N ASP A 455 -39.52 -4.41 -8.81
CA ASP A 455 -39.88 -3.26 -7.97
C ASP A 455 -38.64 -2.56 -7.44
N VAL A 456 -38.67 -1.23 -7.42
CA VAL A 456 -37.60 -0.37 -6.90
C VAL A 456 -38.08 0.28 -5.60
N GLN A 457 -37.27 0.16 -4.56
CA GLN A 457 -37.51 0.85 -3.31
C GLN A 457 -36.53 2.02 -3.17
N LEU A 458 -37.07 3.22 -2.94
CA LEU A 458 -36.32 4.40 -2.55
C LEU A 458 -36.59 4.70 -1.08
N GLN A 459 -35.53 4.92 -0.31
CA GLN A 459 -35.67 5.27 1.10
C GLN A 459 -34.70 6.39 1.48
N TYR A 460 -35.07 7.15 2.49
CA TYR A 460 -34.17 8.02 3.22
C TYR A 460 -33.64 7.25 4.42
N ALA A 461 -32.47 6.65 4.30
CA ALA A 461 -31.91 5.80 5.35
C ALA A 461 -31.05 6.61 6.32
N GLY A 462 -31.33 6.47 7.62
CA GLY A 462 -30.49 7.05 8.67
C GLY A 462 -29.16 6.34 8.85
N ASP A 463 -29.08 5.08 8.42
CA ASP A 463 -27.88 4.23 8.60
C ASP A 463 -26.66 4.74 7.83
N SER A 464 -26.88 5.48 6.75
CA SER A 464 -25.82 6.13 5.97
C SER A 464 -25.41 7.51 6.51
N MET A 465 -26.10 8.03 7.52
CA MET A 465 -25.81 9.34 8.09
C MET A 465 -24.50 9.32 8.88
N ARG A 466 -23.72 10.39 8.74
CA ARG A 466 -22.42 10.60 9.41
C ARG A 466 -22.28 12.09 9.74
N ASN A 467 -22.68 12.50 10.94
CA ASN A 467 -22.67 13.91 11.33
C ASN A 467 -21.65 14.26 12.41
N ILE A 468 -20.92 13.25 12.88
CA ILE A 468 -19.73 13.41 13.72
C ILE A 468 -18.60 12.61 13.08
N ALA A 469 -17.50 13.25 12.77
CA ALA A 469 -16.33 12.61 12.17
C ALA A 469 -15.15 12.67 13.14
N ASP A 470 -14.59 11.52 13.48
CA ASP A 470 -13.31 11.39 14.16
C ASP A 470 -12.25 11.02 13.12
N VAL A 471 -11.31 11.91 12.91
CA VAL A 471 -10.26 11.72 11.92
C VAL A 471 -8.91 11.63 12.62
N SER A 472 -8.20 10.52 12.46
CA SER A 472 -6.84 10.39 12.98
C SER A 472 -5.88 11.30 12.21
N CYS A 473 -4.87 11.82 12.92
CA CYS A 473 -3.80 12.63 12.37
C CYS A 473 -2.48 12.12 12.95
N THR A 474 -1.50 11.86 12.10
CA THR A 474 -0.22 11.28 12.52
C THR A 474 0.51 12.12 13.58
N THR A 475 0.44 13.46 13.47
CA THR A 475 1.18 14.37 14.36
C THR A 475 0.38 14.88 15.56
N ALA A 476 -0.97 14.79 15.53
CA ALA A 476 -1.83 15.46 16.50
C ALA A 476 -2.93 14.56 17.12
N GLY A 477 -2.85 13.25 16.89
CA GLY A 477 -3.86 12.32 17.39
C GLY A 477 -5.17 12.38 16.60
N THR A 478 -6.31 12.39 17.27
CA THR A 478 -7.63 12.37 16.63
C THR A 478 -8.32 13.73 16.71
N VAL A 479 -8.87 14.17 15.59
CA VAL A 479 -9.69 15.39 15.48
C VAL A 479 -11.15 14.99 15.38
N THR A 480 -12.01 15.53 16.24
CA THR A 480 -13.45 15.34 16.16
C THR A 480 -14.11 16.58 15.53
N VAL A 481 -14.85 16.38 14.45
CA VAL A 481 -15.65 17.43 13.81
C VAL A 481 -17.13 17.07 13.87
N THR A 482 -17.96 18.00 14.34
CA THR A 482 -19.40 17.78 14.55
C THR A 482 -20.23 18.76 13.71
N ASN A 483 -21.17 18.24 12.93
CA ASN A 483 -22.23 19.02 12.32
C ASN A 483 -23.40 19.18 13.30
N THR A 484 -23.35 20.23 14.11
CA THR A 484 -24.32 20.47 15.19
C THR A 484 -25.77 20.59 14.67
N THR A 485 -25.97 21.18 13.49
CA THR A 485 -27.32 21.32 12.88
C THR A 485 -27.92 19.94 12.59
N SER A 486 -27.13 19.04 11.98
CA SER A 486 -27.55 17.67 11.70
C SER A 486 -27.78 16.86 12.97
N VAL A 487 -26.89 16.97 13.95
CA VAL A 487 -27.04 16.28 15.25
C VAL A 487 -28.33 16.70 15.96
N ASN A 488 -28.65 17.98 15.94
CA ASN A 488 -29.90 18.50 16.54
C ASN A 488 -31.16 18.03 15.80
N THR A 489 -31.06 17.77 14.50
CA THR A 489 -32.18 17.37 13.66
C THR A 489 -32.44 15.86 13.69
N TYR A 490 -31.36 15.06 13.63
CA TYR A 490 -31.44 13.62 13.37
C TYR A 490 -30.85 12.75 14.50
N GLY A 491 -30.19 13.35 15.49
CA GLY A 491 -29.40 12.62 16.48
C GLY A 491 -27.95 12.37 16.01
N SER A 492 -27.15 11.83 16.90
CA SER A 492 -25.70 11.61 16.67
C SER A 492 -25.46 10.36 15.83
N ALA A 493 -24.70 10.49 14.77
CA ALA A 493 -24.18 9.40 13.94
C ALA A 493 -22.68 9.65 13.68
N ARG A 494 -21.84 8.74 14.21
CA ARG A 494 -20.38 8.90 14.26
C ARG A 494 -19.69 8.03 13.20
N GLU A 495 -18.71 8.59 12.55
CA GLU A 495 -17.76 7.90 11.67
C GLU A 495 -16.34 8.09 12.20
N SER A 496 -15.54 7.05 12.21
CA SER A 496 -14.12 7.10 12.60
C SER A 496 -13.26 6.70 11.42
N LEU A 497 -12.37 7.61 11.01
CA LEU A 497 -11.44 7.40 9.91
C LEU A 497 -10.02 7.27 10.44
N SER A 498 -9.39 6.14 10.15
CA SER A 498 -7.95 5.96 10.36
C SER A 498 -7.21 6.53 9.16
N THR A 499 -6.44 7.61 9.36
CA THR A 499 -5.74 8.29 8.27
C THR A 499 -4.27 8.49 8.57
N VAL A 500 -3.49 8.76 7.54
CA VAL A 500 -2.07 9.12 7.60
C VAL A 500 -1.85 10.61 7.28
N LEU A 501 -2.87 11.44 7.49
CA LEU A 501 -2.76 12.89 7.34
C LEU A 501 -1.73 13.45 8.31
N GLY A 502 -0.81 14.26 7.79
CA GLY A 502 0.31 14.80 8.56
C GLY A 502 -0.01 16.05 9.37
N THR A 503 -1.16 16.71 9.13
CA THR A 503 -1.49 17.99 9.78
C THR A 503 -2.89 18.03 10.36
N LEU A 504 -3.04 18.72 11.47
CA LEU A 504 -4.33 18.98 12.12
C LEU A 504 -5.32 19.68 11.15
N SER A 505 -4.83 20.58 10.32
CA SER A 505 -5.65 21.30 9.34
C SER A 505 -6.24 20.35 8.29
N SER A 506 -5.44 19.43 7.76
CA SER A 506 -5.90 18.42 6.79
C SER A 506 -6.94 17.48 7.40
N ALA A 507 -6.71 17.01 8.63
CA ALA A 507 -7.64 16.16 9.35
C ALA A 507 -8.97 16.90 9.66
N THR A 508 -8.88 18.16 10.09
CA THR A 508 -10.08 19.00 10.31
C THR A 508 -10.87 19.21 9.02
N SER A 509 -10.18 19.51 7.92
CA SER A 509 -10.83 19.69 6.61
C SER A 509 -11.53 18.41 6.14
N LEU A 510 -10.88 17.25 6.32
CA LEU A 510 -11.50 15.97 6.02
C LEU A 510 -12.74 15.72 6.90
N GLY A 511 -12.64 15.96 8.21
CA GLY A 511 -13.76 15.82 9.14
C GLY A 511 -14.94 16.74 8.79
N GLN A 512 -14.69 17.97 8.33
CA GLN A 512 -15.73 18.88 7.85
C GLN A 512 -16.44 18.34 6.59
N ILE A 513 -15.71 17.73 5.67
CA ILE A 513 -16.27 17.09 4.48
C ILE A 513 -17.16 15.91 4.89
N VAL A 514 -16.64 15.02 5.72
CA VAL A 514 -17.37 13.81 6.17
C VAL A 514 -18.64 14.19 6.91
N SER A 515 -18.57 15.08 7.90
CA SER A 515 -19.72 15.48 8.71
C SER A 515 -20.66 16.42 7.95
N GLY A 516 -20.16 17.20 7.00
CA GLY A 516 -20.96 18.07 6.14
C GLY A 516 -21.81 17.27 5.15
N TRP A 517 -21.19 16.41 4.39
CA TRP A 517 -21.90 15.56 3.42
C TRP A 517 -22.67 14.43 4.10
N GLY A 518 -22.05 13.74 5.06
CA GLY A 518 -22.69 12.68 5.81
C GLY A 518 -23.74 13.15 6.80
N GLY A 519 -23.77 14.43 7.11
CA GLY A 519 -24.78 15.03 8.00
C GLY A 519 -26.15 15.24 7.36
N GLN A 520 -26.34 14.85 6.13
CA GLN A 520 -27.60 14.97 5.40
C GLN A 520 -28.15 13.60 5.03
N VAL A 521 -29.46 13.51 4.89
CA VAL A 521 -30.14 12.28 4.48
C VAL A 521 -30.40 12.35 2.98
N TYR A 522 -29.90 11.39 2.26
CA TYR A 522 -30.07 11.26 0.80
C TYR A 522 -30.97 10.08 0.45
N PRO A 523 -31.70 10.16 -0.68
CA PRO A 523 -32.41 9.00 -1.18
C PRO A 523 -31.39 7.91 -1.58
N LEU A 524 -31.57 6.72 -1.04
CA LEU A 524 -30.85 5.52 -1.39
C LEU A 524 -31.78 4.58 -2.13
N ALA A 525 -31.33 4.08 -3.25
CA ALA A 525 -31.93 2.94 -3.90
C ALA A 525 -31.35 1.68 -3.27
N SER A 526 -31.78 1.30 -2.08
CA SER A 526 -31.25 0.18 -1.31
C SER A 526 -32.40 -0.58 -0.60
N PRO A 527 -32.35 -1.88 -0.57
CA PRO A 527 -31.46 -2.84 -1.26
C PRO A 527 -31.91 -3.08 -2.69
N THR A 528 -32.19 -2.02 -3.39
CA THR A 528 -32.92 -2.03 -4.63
C THR A 528 -32.06 -2.54 -5.75
N GLU A 529 -32.24 -3.76 -6.05
CA GLU A 529 -31.79 -4.34 -7.26
C GLU A 529 -32.51 -3.66 -8.44
N VAL A 530 -31.87 -2.71 -9.07
CA VAL A 530 -32.27 -2.34 -10.41
C VAL A 530 -31.94 -3.50 -11.32
N VAL A 531 -32.82 -4.47 -11.38
CA VAL A 531 -32.65 -5.59 -12.30
C VAL A 531 -32.83 -5.04 -13.70
N VAL A 532 -31.78 -5.15 -14.50
CA VAL A 532 -31.80 -4.65 -15.88
C VAL A 532 -32.74 -5.53 -16.69
N SER A 533 -33.76 -4.90 -17.29
CA SER A 533 -34.71 -5.59 -18.16
C SER A 533 -33.98 -6.30 -19.32
N PRO A 534 -34.44 -7.48 -19.76
CA PRO A 534 -33.90 -8.14 -20.94
C PRO A 534 -33.89 -7.29 -22.22
N ASP A 535 -34.75 -6.29 -22.27
CA ASP A 535 -34.87 -5.35 -23.41
C ASP A 535 -33.95 -4.11 -23.25
N ALA A 536 -33.19 -4.04 -22.18
CA ALA A 536 -32.27 -2.94 -21.91
C ALA A 536 -31.11 -2.85 -22.90
N SER A 537 -30.47 -1.69 -22.96
CA SER A 537 -29.21 -1.51 -23.68
C SER A 537 -28.07 -2.19 -22.93
N TRP A 538 -27.74 -3.41 -23.32
CA TRP A 538 -26.64 -4.16 -22.71
C TRP A 538 -25.28 -3.50 -22.91
N ALA A 539 -25.07 -2.78 -24.02
CA ALA A 539 -23.83 -2.04 -24.23
C ALA A 539 -23.55 -1.06 -23.09
N THR A 540 -24.55 -0.26 -22.73
CA THR A 540 -24.46 0.73 -21.65
C THR A 540 -24.28 0.05 -20.29
N THR A 541 -25.08 -0.99 -20.02
CA THR A 541 -25.04 -1.71 -18.74
C THR A 541 -23.69 -2.43 -18.51
N LEU A 542 -23.13 -3.07 -19.56
CA LEU A 542 -21.83 -3.73 -19.47
C LEU A 542 -20.66 -2.74 -19.41
N ASP A 543 -20.84 -1.51 -19.91
CA ASP A 543 -19.81 -0.47 -19.82
C ASP A 543 -19.70 0.15 -18.43
N LEU A 544 -20.76 0.11 -17.62
CA LEU A 544 -20.72 0.66 -16.26
C LEU A 544 -19.59 0.05 -15.41
N GLU A 545 -18.99 0.91 -14.59
CA GLU A 545 -18.03 0.56 -13.55
C GLU A 545 -18.52 1.10 -12.20
N LEU A 546 -17.93 0.65 -11.12
CA LEU A 546 -18.14 1.22 -9.79
C LEU A 546 -17.85 2.73 -9.84
N LEU A 547 -18.68 3.51 -9.17
CA LEU A 547 -18.66 4.98 -9.13
C LEU A 547 -19.01 5.69 -10.45
N ASP A 548 -19.42 4.98 -11.48
CA ASP A 548 -20.05 5.58 -12.65
C ASP A 548 -21.48 6.06 -12.29
N ARG A 549 -21.87 7.21 -12.82
CA ARG A 549 -23.18 7.82 -12.56
C ARG A 549 -24.24 7.22 -13.45
N PHE A 550 -25.38 6.86 -12.89
CA PHE A 550 -26.60 6.54 -13.63
C PHE A 550 -27.78 7.36 -13.10
N THR A 551 -28.84 7.46 -13.89
CA THR A 551 -30.10 8.08 -13.50
C THR A 551 -31.13 7.00 -13.25
N LEU A 552 -31.78 7.06 -12.09
CA LEU A 552 -32.94 6.24 -11.74
C LEU A 552 -34.20 7.11 -11.80
N GLN A 553 -35.15 6.71 -12.66
CA GLN A 553 -36.41 7.40 -12.80
C GLN A 553 -37.58 6.48 -12.45
N ILE A 554 -38.35 6.85 -11.45
CA ILE A 554 -39.54 6.12 -11.01
C ILE A 554 -40.75 6.96 -11.32
N THR A 555 -41.74 6.38 -12.00
CA THR A 555 -43.02 7.02 -12.27
C THR A 555 -44.08 6.45 -11.33
N PRO A 556 -44.43 7.16 -10.25
CA PRO A 556 -45.50 6.74 -9.35
C PRO A 556 -46.86 6.69 -10.07
N PRO A 557 -47.86 5.95 -9.54
CA PRO A 557 -49.21 5.94 -10.11
C PRO A 557 -49.86 7.31 -10.15
N THR A 558 -49.45 8.21 -9.25
CA THR A 558 -49.94 9.61 -9.16
C THR A 558 -48.78 10.55 -8.86
N GLY A 559 -48.85 11.77 -9.36
CA GLY A 559 -47.82 12.79 -9.17
C GLY A 559 -46.74 12.78 -10.25
N ASN A 560 -45.69 13.55 -10.00
CA ASN A 560 -44.57 13.68 -10.94
C ASN A 560 -43.61 12.49 -10.85
N ALA A 561 -42.90 12.22 -11.94
CA ALA A 561 -41.80 11.26 -11.91
C ALA A 561 -40.69 11.68 -10.91
N ILE A 562 -40.17 10.70 -10.16
CA ILE A 562 -39.05 10.88 -9.27
C ILE A 562 -37.79 10.53 -10.07
N SER A 563 -36.86 11.46 -10.16
CA SER A 563 -35.59 11.25 -10.86
C SER A 563 -34.42 11.54 -9.93
N ASN A 564 -33.55 10.55 -9.73
CA ASN A 564 -32.38 10.68 -8.90
C ASN A 564 -31.12 10.27 -9.68
N TYR A 565 -30.06 11.04 -9.48
CA TYR A 565 -28.73 10.64 -9.88
C TYR A 565 -28.14 9.71 -8.82
N MET A 566 -27.59 8.58 -9.26
CA MET A 566 -26.96 7.59 -8.40
C MET A 566 -25.53 7.35 -8.86
N LEU A 567 -24.60 7.15 -7.94
CA LEU A 567 -23.32 6.51 -8.24
C LEU A 567 -23.42 5.02 -7.97
N THR A 568 -22.91 4.23 -8.90
CA THR A 568 -22.94 2.77 -8.82
C THR A 568 -22.07 2.30 -7.65
N SER A 569 -22.67 1.70 -6.64
CA SER A 569 -21.98 1.14 -5.48
C SER A 569 -21.73 -0.36 -5.60
N ARG A 570 -22.57 -1.08 -6.35
CA ARG A 570 -22.45 -2.52 -6.57
C ARG A 570 -22.98 -2.92 -7.95
N ILE A 571 -22.28 -3.87 -8.57
CA ILE A 571 -22.69 -4.49 -9.84
C ILE A 571 -22.58 -6.00 -9.66
N SER A 572 -23.69 -6.70 -9.86
CA SER A 572 -23.70 -8.15 -9.91
C SER A 572 -24.32 -8.68 -11.19
N HIS A 573 -23.80 -9.80 -11.66
CA HIS A 573 -24.33 -10.52 -12.81
C HIS A 573 -24.62 -11.95 -12.42
N SER A 574 -25.76 -12.48 -12.88
CA SER A 574 -26.11 -13.89 -12.79
C SER A 574 -26.42 -14.41 -14.18
N VAL A 575 -25.70 -15.42 -14.62
CA VAL A 575 -25.79 -15.95 -15.99
C VAL A 575 -26.01 -17.45 -15.95
N SER A 576 -27.05 -17.87 -16.64
CA SER A 576 -27.37 -19.28 -16.88
C SER A 576 -27.85 -19.46 -18.34
N PRO A 577 -27.97 -20.67 -18.84
CA PRO A 577 -28.39 -20.89 -20.21
C PRO A 577 -29.70 -20.16 -20.55
N GLY A 578 -29.63 -19.23 -21.50
CA GLY A 578 -30.79 -18.43 -21.94
C GLY A 578 -31.20 -17.28 -21.03
N THR A 579 -30.43 -16.97 -19.98
CA THR A 579 -30.75 -15.91 -19.03
C THR A 579 -29.51 -15.13 -18.59
N TRP A 580 -29.62 -13.83 -18.61
CA TRP A 580 -28.61 -12.93 -18.02
C TRP A 580 -29.34 -11.87 -17.18
N VAL A 581 -29.06 -11.84 -15.89
CA VAL A 581 -29.60 -10.85 -14.95
C VAL A 581 -28.45 -9.98 -14.45
N THR A 582 -28.62 -8.67 -14.51
CA THR A 582 -27.69 -7.70 -13.92
C THR A 582 -28.41 -6.93 -12.83
N THR A 583 -27.83 -6.88 -11.67
CA THR A 583 -28.32 -6.10 -10.53
C THR A 583 -27.37 -4.96 -10.27
N LEU A 584 -27.93 -3.76 -10.12
CA LEU A 584 -27.19 -2.55 -9.79
C LEU A 584 -27.67 -2.00 -8.45
N GLU A 585 -26.74 -1.60 -7.61
CA GLU A 585 -27.04 -0.77 -6.45
C GLU A 585 -26.39 0.59 -6.63
N GLY A 586 -26.98 1.63 -6.05
CA GLY A 586 -26.46 2.98 -6.20
C GLY A 586 -26.82 3.88 -5.03
N SER A 587 -25.98 4.87 -4.80
CA SER A 587 -26.14 5.90 -3.79
C SER A 587 -26.25 7.28 -4.42
N ALA A 588 -27.24 8.06 -3.96
CA ALA A 588 -27.39 9.45 -4.35
C ALA A 588 -26.46 10.40 -3.59
N ARG A 589 -25.85 9.95 -2.49
CA ARG A 589 -25.01 10.77 -1.60
C ARG A 589 -23.89 11.51 -2.33
N TRP A 590 -23.11 10.80 -3.11
CA TRP A 590 -21.98 11.35 -3.85
C TRP A 590 -22.41 12.03 -5.17
N ALA A 591 -23.58 11.68 -5.68
CA ALA A 591 -24.13 12.24 -6.89
C ALA A 591 -24.78 13.62 -6.68
N ALA A 592 -25.10 13.99 -5.44
CA ALA A 592 -25.79 15.23 -5.08
C ALA A 592 -24.86 16.45 -4.93
N VAL A 593 -23.63 16.39 -5.44
CA VAL A 593 -22.69 17.52 -5.38
C VAL A 593 -22.96 18.51 -6.50
N PHE A 594 -23.02 19.81 -6.15
CA PHE A 594 -23.19 20.88 -7.13
C PHE A 594 -21.97 20.97 -8.06
N ILE A 595 -22.21 20.87 -9.36
CA ILE A 595 -21.19 20.96 -10.40
C ILE A 595 -21.45 22.18 -11.25
N LEU A 596 -20.51 23.13 -11.29
CA LEU A 596 -20.63 24.35 -12.07
C LEU A 596 -20.88 24.03 -13.56
N ASN A 597 -21.83 24.71 -14.17
CA ASN A 597 -22.35 24.51 -15.54
C ASN A 597 -23.12 23.19 -15.78
N GLN A 598 -23.40 22.41 -14.75
CA GLN A 598 -24.24 21.21 -14.85
C GLN A 598 -25.41 21.24 -13.84
N SER A 599 -25.13 21.66 -12.61
CA SER A 599 -26.15 21.75 -11.56
C SER A 599 -26.93 23.05 -11.67
N THR A 600 -28.21 22.99 -11.35
CA THR A 600 -29.12 24.17 -11.35
C THR A 600 -29.09 24.83 -9.98
N LEU A 601 -28.88 26.14 -9.93
CA LEU A 601 -28.98 26.93 -8.70
C LEU A 601 -30.42 26.83 -8.13
N GLY A 602 -30.55 26.35 -6.89
CA GLY A 602 -31.83 26.05 -6.27
C GLY A 602 -32.38 24.65 -6.55
N GLY A 603 -31.57 23.77 -7.22
CA GLY A 603 -31.84 22.35 -7.34
C GLY A 603 -31.44 21.58 -6.07
N THR A 604 -31.41 20.25 -6.17
CA THR A 604 -31.09 19.35 -5.06
C THR A 604 -29.58 19.20 -4.82
N ASP A 605 -28.74 19.68 -5.72
CA ASP A 605 -27.30 19.57 -5.63
C ASP A 605 -26.72 20.55 -4.60
N LEU A 606 -25.78 20.10 -3.82
CA LEU A 606 -25.17 20.90 -2.75
C LEU A 606 -23.89 21.57 -3.24
N LEU A 607 -23.72 22.83 -2.86
CA LEU A 607 -22.42 23.50 -2.95
C LEU A 607 -21.47 22.81 -1.98
N GLY A 608 -20.47 22.12 -2.53
CA GLY A 608 -19.48 21.39 -1.77
C GLY A 608 -18.35 22.26 -1.24
#